data_c8467ff83f914db692da75a7e178a416
#
_entry.id   c8467ff83f914db692da75a7e178a416
#
_cell.length_a   1.000
_cell.length_b   1.000
_cell.length_c   1.000
_cell.angle_alpha   90.00
_cell.angle_beta   90.00
_cell.angle_gamma   90.00
#
_symmetry.space_group_name_H-M   'P 1'
#
loop_
_entity.id
_entity.type
_entity.pdbx_description
1 polymer ?
#
loop_
_entity_poly.entity_id
_entity_poly.type
_entity_poly.pdbx_seq_one_letter_code
_entity_poly.pdbx_strand_id
1 'polypeptide(L)'
;MKKNLSRKEFLLNTSKAAVGMTAVAGVSSLLTTATTKANTKVTPWPWPYVQLDPDEVRVQAHYLYWNDKDCCSGVFGAIVNALAAKIGDPWTNLPIEVMLFGRGGGNGWGTLCGTINGGAALISLVTAKAPSGPLISELWGWYTQESLPSATANSFAANNKYLVHQFDGELAQTISGSPLCHASVSQWCFAAQKKVGDIERRERCARLAGDTAAKTVELLNAYFANTFSATFVTPDNAKACLGCHGSTALNTVMTQMDCQPCHGDPHKSTKVVPEAGGTPSQYLLKQNYPNPFNPSTKINFSLPASDKVQIVIYDVRGKLIKTLVDYEDYNAGTYSATWDGVDNFGKHAASGVYFARLYTKNYTQTIKMNLVK
;
A
#
# COMPACT_ATOMS: atom_id res chain seq x y z
N MET A 1 14.75 46.95 -19.77
CA MET A 1 15.28 46.15 -18.63
C MET A 1 14.13 45.81 -17.70
N LYS A 2 13.72 44.52 -17.68
CA LYS A 2 12.66 44.05 -16.76
C LYS A 2 13.32 43.76 -15.40
N LYS A 3 12.95 44.47 -14.35
CA LYS A 3 13.39 44.20 -12.98
C LYS A 3 12.73 42.90 -12.49
N ASN A 4 13.53 41.91 -12.16
CA ASN A 4 13.05 40.71 -11.47
C ASN A 4 12.67 41.08 -10.04
N LEU A 5 11.40 40.97 -9.71
CA LEU A 5 10.89 41.16 -8.34
C LEU A 5 11.30 40.00 -7.45
N SER A 6 11.78 40.29 -6.25
CA SER A 6 12.03 39.29 -5.24
C SER A 6 10.74 38.66 -4.71
N ARG A 7 10.82 37.42 -4.17
CA ARG A 7 9.65 36.74 -3.55
C ARG A 7 8.96 37.61 -2.50
N LYS A 8 9.70 38.42 -1.76
CA LYS A 8 9.16 39.33 -0.73
C LYS A 8 8.40 40.50 -1.34
N GLU A 9 8.89 41.06 -2.44
CA GLU A 9 8.23 42.14 -3.19
C GLU A 9 6.99 41.64 -3.92
N PHE A 10 6.99 40.40 -4.42
CA PHE A 10 5.81 39.76 -5.00
C PHE A 10 4.68 39.63 -3.97
N LEU A 11 4.97 39.13 -2.76
CA LEU A 11 4.00 38.92 -1.70
C LEU A 11 3.45 40.27 -1.14
N LEU A 12 4.27 41.30 -1.06
CA LEU A 12 3.87 42.63 -0.62
C LEU A 12 3.01 43.35 -1.67
N ASN A 13 3.24 43.11 -2.96
CA ASN A 13 2.46 43.73 -4.03
C ASN A 13 1.11 43.04 -4.26
N THR A 14 1.00 41.72 -4.00
CA THR A 14 -0.28 41.03 -4.04
C THR A 14 -1.22 41.44 -2.91
N SER A 15 -0.70 41.78 -1.74
CA SER A 15 -1.53 42.30 -0.63
C SER A 15 -2.02 43.75 -0.86
N LYS A 16 -1.36 44.53 -1.70
CA LYS A 16 -1.80 45.90 -2.07
C LYS A 16 -2.79 45.93 -3.24
N ALA A 17 -2.84 44.90 -4.07
CA ALA A 17 -3.78 44.82 -5.18
C ALA A 17 -5.21 44.44 -4.77
N ALA A 18 -5.43 43.98 -3.54
CA ALA A 18 -6.74 43.58 -3.02
C ALA A 18 -7.56 44.79 -2.42
N VAL A 19 -7.02 46.01 -2.42
CA VAL A 19 -7.68 47.18 -1.80
C VAL A 19 -8.12 48.24 -2.83
N GLY A 20 -7.95 48.02 -4.11
CA GLY A 20 -8.18 49.02 -5.13
C GLY A 20 -9.14 48.59 -6.22
N MET A 21 -10.42 48.38 -5.92
CA MET A 21 -11.53 48.52 -6.87
C MET A 21 -12.85 48.53 -6.10
N THR A 22 -13.39 49.75 -5.87
CA THR A 22 -14.79 50.12 -6.12
C THR A 22 -15.01 51.54 -5.64
N ALA A 23 -14.99 52.48 -6.57
CA ALA A 23 -15.72 53.73 -6.41
C ALA A 23 -16.71 53.79 -7.55
N VAL A 24 -17.96 53.39 -7.32
CA VAL A 24 -19.15 53.86 -8.05
C VAL A 24 -20.16 54.31 -7.01
N ALA A 25 -20.59 55.53 -7.18
CA ALA A 25 -21.45 56.30 -6.29
C ALA A 25 -22.85 55.72 -6.17
N GLY A 26 -23.42 55.85 -4.98
CA GLY A 26 -24.84 56.04 -4.70
C GLY A 26 -25.54 54.79 -4.17
N VAL A 27 -25.61 54.66 -2.89
CA VAL A 27 -26.81 54.57 -2.03
C VAL A 27 -26.33 54.41 -0.58
N SER A 28 -26.59 55.38 0.21
CA SER A 28 -26.39 55.37 1.67
C SER A 28 -27.40 54.40 2.29
N SER A 29 -26.95 53.27 2.74
CA SER A 29 -27.62 52.53 3.78
C SER A 29 -26.56 51.89 4.67
N LEU A 30 -26.65 52.19 5.94
CA LEU A 30 -25.85 51.72 7.05
C LEU A 30 -25.48 50.21 6.92
N LEU A 31 -24.30 49.95 6.46
CA LEU A 31 -23.61 48.72 6.76
C LEU A 31 -22.58 49.04 7.85
N THR A 32 -23.05 49.08 9.11
CA THR A 32 -22.18 48.80 10.23
C THR A 32 -21.66 47.40 10.00
N THR A 33 -20.49 47.26 9.36
CA THR A 33 -19.70 46.05 9.42
C THR A 33 -19.28 45.89 10.88
N ALA A 34 -20.13 45.21 11.65
CA ALA A 34 -19.71 44.61 12.87
C ALA A 34 -18.61 43.59 12.44
N THR A 35 -17.35 44.04 12.50
CA THR A 35 -16.21 43.14 12.58
C THR A 35 -16.37 42.42 13.91
N THR A 36 -17.25 41.42 13.95
CA THR A 36 -17.15 40.39 14.95
C THR A 36 -15.78 39.75 14.71
N LYS A 37 -14.78 40.19 15.48
CA LYS A 37 -13.61 39.35 15.72
C LYS A 37 -14.18 38.06 16.26
N ALA A 38 -14.39 37.11 15.36
CA ALA A 38 -14.60 35.74 15.75
C ALA A 38 -13.33 35.37 16.56
N ASN A 39 -13.48 35.40 17.87
CA ASN A 39 -12.46 34.96 18.80
C ASN A 39 -12.47 33.42 18.66
N THR A 40 -12.04 32.91 17.49
CA THR A 40 -11.88 31.50 17.23
C THR A 40 -10.76 31.04 18.14
N LYS A 41 -11.16 30.57 19.30
CA LYS A 41 -10.26 29.91 20.25
C LYS A 41 -9.73 28.66 19.55
N VAL A 42 -8.57 28.78 18.92
CA VAL A 42 -7.93 27.66 18.25
C VAL A 42 -7.63 26.62 19.32
N THR A 43 -8.27 25.46 19.23
CA THR A 43 -8.00 24.34 20.13
C THR A 43 -6.57 23.86 19.87
N PRO A 44 -5.69 23.86 20.89
CA PRO A 44 -4.32 23.38 20.71
C PRO A 44 -4.32 21.88 20.37
N TRP A 45 -3.36 21.49 19.53
CA TRP A 45 -3.10 20.07 19.25
C TRP A 45 -2.19 19.47 20.34
N PRO A 46 -2.40 18.20 20.76
CA PRO A 46 -3.44 17.24 20.34
C PRO A 46 -4.84 17.61 20.82
N TRP A 47 -5.86 17.22 20.02
CA TRP A 47 -7.25 17.47 20.36
C TRP A 47 -7.77 16.54 21.47
N PRO A 48 -8.77 16.94 22.23
CA PRO A 48 -9.28 16.14 23.34
C PRO A 48 -9.94 14.85 22.84
N TYR A 49 -9.75 13.78 23.59
CA TYR A 49 -10.36 12.47 23.37
C TYR A 49 -11.09 12.01 24.64
N VAL A 50 -12.21 11.34 24.47
CA VAL A 50 -12.91 10.61 25.54
C VAL A 50 -13.17 9.21 25.05
N GLN A 51 -13.31 8.28 25.99
CA GLN A 51 -13.62 6.89 25.70
C GLN A 51 -14.91 6.75 24.89
N LEU A 52 -14.83 6.01 23.80
CA LEU A 52 -15.93 5.69 22.90
C LEU A 52 -16.26 4.19 22.97
N ASP A 53 -17.47 3.85 22.56
CA ASP A 53 -17.88 2.46 22.35
C ASP A 53 -17.42 2.01 20.95
N PRO A 54 -16.57 0.97 20.82
CA PRO A 54 -16.10 0.48 19.54
C PRO A 54 -17.23 -0.01 18.63
N ASP A 55 -18.26 -0.64 19.19
CA ASP A 55 -19.36 -1.23 18.41
C ASP A 55 -20.32 -0.16 17.90
N GLU A 56 -20.59 0.90 18.68
CA GLU A 56 -21.34 2.06 18.18
C GLU A 56 -20.62 2.71 16.99
N VAL A 57 -19.30 2.90 17.10
CA VAL A 57 -18.51 3.51 16.03
C VAL A 57 -18.41 2.57 14.82
N ARG A 58 -18.38 1.24 15.02
CA ARG A 58 -18.46 0.23 13.95
C ARG A 58 -19.71 0.44 13.10
N VAL A 59 -20.86 0.54 13.75
CA VAL A 59 -22.15 0.73 13.08
C VAL A 59 -22.18 2.05 12.32
N GLN A 60 -21.68 3.12 12.93
CA GLN A 60 -21.64 4.44 12.28
C GLN A 60 -20.69 4.49 11.08
N ALA A 61 -19.54 3.84 11.13
CA ALA A 61 -18.59 3.79 10.01
C ALA A 61 -19.17 3.01 8.81
N HIS A 62 -19.84 1.90 9.08
CA HIS A 62 -20.58 1.15 8.06
C HIS A 62 -21.69 2.01 7.44
N TYR A 63 -22.50 2.70 8.26
CA TYR A 63 -23.53 3.61 7.80
C TYR A 63 -22.98 4.73 6.92
N LEU A 64 -21.93 5.41 7.36
CA LEU A 64 -21.29 6.51 6.61
C LEU A 64 -20.70 6.03 5.29
N TYR A 65 -20.12 4.83 5.25
CA TYR A 65 -19.62 4.25 3.99
C TYR A 65 -20.71 4.24 2.92
N TRP A 66 -21.92 3.81 3.26
CA TRP A 66 -23.05 3.74 2.34
C TRP A 66 -23.73 5.09 2.07
N ASN A 67 -23.46 6.11 2.88
CA ASN A 67 -23.99 7.46 2.75
C ASN A 67 -22.93 8.46 2.27
N ASP A 68 -22.37 8.19 1.10
CA ASP A 68 -21.48 9.03 0.31
C ASP A 68 -20.15 9.42 0.99
N LYS A 69 -19.73 8.72 2.05
CA LYS A 69 -18.44 8.97 2.72
C LYS A 69 -17.38 7.96 2.35
N ASP A 70 -17.73 6.83 1.74
CA ASP A 70 -16.80 5.76 1.39
C ASP A 70 -15.94 5.29 2.60
N CYS A 71 -14.82 4.61 2.34
CA CYS A 71 -14.04 3.95 3.38
C CYS A 71 -13.26 4.91 4.29
N CYS A 72 -12.63 5.94 3.74
CA CYS A 72 -11.72 6.80 4.50
C CYS A 72 -12.50 7.81 5.36
N SER A 73 -13.39 8.60 4.73
CA SER A 73 -14.25 9.53 5.45
C SER A 73 -15.25 8.80 6.36
N GLY A 74 -15.66 7.58 6.00
CA GLY A 74 -16.54 6.76 6.84
C GLY A 74 -15.91 6.41 8.18
N VAL A 75 -14.67 5.91 8.18
CA VAL A 75 -13.92 5.62 9.41
C VAL A 75 -13.66 6.89 10.22
N PHE A 76 -13.07 7.88 9.57
CA PHE A 76 -12.72 9.14 10.21
C PHE A 76 -13.96 9.84 10.78
N GLY A 77 -15.01 9.97 9.95
CA GLY A 77 -16.24 10.66 10.30
C GLY A 77 -17.03 9.98 11.42
N ALA A 78 -17.06 8.66 11.48
CA ALA A 78 -17.73 7.94 12.57
C ALA A 78 -17.16 8.31 13.94
N ILE A 79 -15.82 8.36 14.03
CA ILE A 79 -15.17 8.69 15.30
C ILE A 79 -15.27 10.19 15.59
N VAL A 80 -15.12 11.08 14.58
CA VAL A 80 -15.31 12.52 14.71
C VAL A 80 -16.74 12.84 15.22
N ASN A 81 -17.76 12.23 14.61
CA ASN A 81 -19.16 12.45 15.02
C ASN A 81 -19.42 11.96 16.45
N ALA A 82 -18.85 10.82 16.85
CA ALA A 82 -18.97 10.32 18.22
C ALA A 82 -18.29 11.23 19.24
N LEU A 83 -17.12 11.79 18.91
CA LEU A 83 -16.43 12.76 19.75
C LEU A 83 -17.18 14.10 19.79
N ALA A 84 -17.70 14.57 18.65
CA ALA A 84 -18.53 15.77 18.59
C ALA A 84 -19.76 15.67 19.48
N ALA A 85 -20.44 14.52 19.47
CA ALA A 85 -21.61 14.28 20.32
C ALA A 85 -21.28 14.28 21.82
N LYS A 86 -20.08 13.84 22.22
CA LYS A 86 -19.67 13.75 23.64
C LYS A 86 -18.94 14.98 24.16
N ILE A 87 -18.16 15.66 23.33
CA ILE A 87 -17.26 16.74 23.75
C ILE A 87 -17.69 18.09 23.15
N GLY A 88 -18.30 18.12 21.96
CA GLY A 88 -18.55 19.33 21.22
C GLY A 88 -17.28 19.79 20.45
N ASP A 89 -16.96 21.08 20.57
CA ASP A 89 -15.77 21.64 19.92
C ASP A 89 -14.45 21.04 20.46
N PRO A 90 -13.46 20.82 19.59
CA PRO A 90 -13.36 21.29 18.19
C PRO A 90 -14.01 20.37 17.14
N TRP A 91 -14.56 19.24 17.55
CA TRP A 91 -15.03 18.16 16.67
C TRP A 91 -16.25 18.55 15.83
N THR A 92 -17.13 19.43 16.37
CA THR A 92 -18.33 19.89 15.68
C THR A 92 -18.06 20.70 14.42
N ASN A 93 -16.89 21.30 14.32
CA ASN A 93 -16.50 22.18 13.21
C ASN A 93 -15.53 21.53 12.22
N LEU A 94 -15.22 20.25 12.37
CA LEU A 94 -14.30 19.53 11.50
C LEU A 94 -15.04 18.91 10.31
N PRO A 95 -14.83 19.40 9.08
CA PRO A 95 -15.45 18.78 7.91
C PRO A 95 -14.83 17.42 7.63
N ILE A 96 -15.61 16.36 7.79
CA ILE A 96 -15.14 14.96 7.55
C ILE A 96 -14.84 14.70 6.08
N GLU A 97 -15.36 15.54 5.18
CA GLU A 97 -15.12 15.52 3.75
C GLU A 97 -13.66 15.74 3.36
N VAL A 98 -12.84 16.32 4.23
CA VAL A 98 -11.39 16.43 4.03
C VAL A 98 -10.74 15.08 3.76
N MET A 99 -11.35 13.98 4.20
CA MET A 99 -10.85 12.63 4.02
C MET A 99 -11.40 11.89 2.78
N LEU A 100 -12.23 12.53 1.95
CA LEU A 100 -12.78 11.92 0.72
C LEU A 100 -11.70 11.49 -0.28
N PHE A 101 -10.55 12.17 -0.28
CA PHE A 101 -9.43 11.80 -1.15
C PHE A 101 -8.93 10.35 -0.91
N GLY A 102 -9.09 9.82 0.31
CA GLY A 102 -8.58 8.50 0.69
C GLY A 102 -9.41 7.32 0.18
N ARG A 103 -10.57 7.55 -0.45
CA ARG A 103 -11.42 6.48 -1.00
C ARG A 103 -10.69 5.64 -2.03
N GLY A 104 -10.93 4.32 -2.00
CA GLY A 104 -10.32 3.41 -2.99
C GLY A 104 -8.79 3.44 -3.01
N GLY A 105 -8.17 3.74 -1.87
CA GLY A 105 -6.71 3.86 -1.77
C GLY A 105 -6.16 5.08 -2.51
N GLY A 106 -6.65 6.28 -2.19
CA GLY A 106 -6.28 7.52 -2.84
C GLY A 106 -7.01 7.73 -4.15
N ASN A 107 -8.30 8.10 -4.06
CA ASN A 107 -9.18 8.37 -5.20
C ASN A 107 -9.17 7.27 -6.28
N GLY A 108 -9.17 6.00 -5.85
CA GLY A 108 -9.17 4.85 -6.77
C GLY A 108 -7.80 4.40 -7.28
N TRP A 109 -6.69 4.96 -6.80
CA TRP A 109 -5.34 4.55 -7.19
C TRP A 109 -4.86 3.24 -6.56
N GLY A 110 -5.63 2.68 -5.62
CA GLY A 110 -5.31 1.38 -5.01
C GLY A 110 -4.11 1.42 -4.05
N THR A 111 -3.65 2.59 -3.63
CA THR A 111 -2.55 2.79 -2.67
C THR A 111 -3.00 2.43 -1.25
N LEU A 112 -2.57 3.13 -0.22
CA LEU A 112 -2.94 2.87 1.17
C LEU A 112 -4.46 2.75 1.33
N CYS A 113 -4.94 1.69 1.99
CA CYS A 113 -6.37 1.48 2.18
C CYS A 113 -7.02 2.65 2.93
N GLY A 114 -8.16 3.14 2.40
CA GLY A 114 -8.82 4.31 2.97
C GLY A 114 -9.24 4.12 4.42
N THR A 115 -9.62 2.91 4.83
CA THR A 115 -10.05 2.65 6.21
C THR A 115 -8.93 2.94 7.20
N ILE A 116 -7.75 2.38 7.00
CA ILE A 116 -6.59 2.62 7.89
C ILE A 116 -6.02 4.03 7.75
N ASN A 117 -6.19 4.68 6.59
CA ASN A 117 -5.82 6.07 6.41
C ASN A 117 -6.72 6.99 7.27
N GLY A 118 -8.04 6.73 7.28
CA GLY A 118 -8.98 7.46 8.14
C GLY A 118 -8.70 7.27 9.64
N GLY A 119 -8.42 6.04 10.06
CA GLY A 119 -8.04 5.74 11.45
C GLY A 119 -6.73 6.41 11.86
N ALA A 120 -5.70 6.35 11.01
CA ALA A 120 -4.40 6.97 11.26
C ALA A 120 -4.49 8.50 11.35
N ALA A 121 -5.32 9.13 10.50
CA ALA A 121 -5.57 10.57 10.57
C ALA A 121 -6.17 10.97 11.92
N LEU A 122 -7.13 10.19 12.42
CA LEU A 122 -7.74 10.45 13.72
C LEU A 122 -6.74 10.26 14.87
N ILE A 123 -5.98 9.16 14.87
CA ILE A 123 -4.91 8.95 15.86
C ILE A 123 -3.98 10.16 15.91
N SER A 124 -3.60 10.69 14.73
CA SER A 124 -2.72 11.85 14.64
C SER A 124 -3.34 13.14 15.17
N LEU A 125 -4.67 13.28 15.18
CA LEU A 125 -5.35 14.46 15.75
C LEU A 125 -5.35 14.42 17.28
N VAL A 126 -5.53 13.25 17.89
CA VAL A 126 -5.74 13.12 19.34
C VAL A 126 -4.47 12.75 20.12
N THR A 127 -3.36 12.46 19.43
CA THR A 127 -2.10 12.10 20.07
C THR A 127 -0.94 12.96 19.58
N ALA A 128 0.05 13.19 20.42
CA ALA A 128 1.30 13.86 20.01
C ALA A 128 2.08 12.99 19.01
N LYS A 129 3.05 13.59 18.31
CA LYS A 129 3.82 12.94 17.24
C LYS A 129 4.51 11.64 17.70
N ALA A 130 5.11 11.64 18.89
CA ALA A 130 5.85 10.46 19.35
C ALA A 130 4.95 9.23 19.63
N PRO A 131 3.81 9.32 20.36
CA PRO A 131 2.93 8.18 20.58
C PRO A 131 2.08 7.81 19.37
N SER A 132 1.87 8.70 18.38
CA SER A 132 1.07 8.36 17.20
C SER A 132 1.70 7.25 16.36
N GLY A 133 3.03 7.21 16.25
CA GLY A 133 3.73 6.23 15.43
C GLY A 133 3.44 4.78 15.84
N PRO A 134 3.67 4.37 17.09
CA PRO A 134 3.32 3.02 17.57
C PRO A 134 1.84 2.67 17.39
N LEU A 135 0.91 3.58 17.68
CA LEU A 135 -0.53 3.36 17.51
C LEU A 135 -0.93 3.12 16.04
N ILE A 136 -0.37 3.92 15.12
CA ILE A 136 -0.61 3.75 13.69
C ILE A 136 0.01 2.44 13.19
N SER A 137 1.21 2.10 13.63
CA SER A 137 1.85 0.83 13.28
C SER A 137 1.03 -0.37 13.77
N GLU A 138 0.46 -0.30 14.98
CA GLU A 138 -0.43 -1.34 15.50
C GLU A 138 -1.71 -1.48 14.67
N LEU A 139 -2.35 -0.36 14.31
CA LEU A 139 -3.54 -0.37 13.46
C LEU A 139 -3.26 -0.98 12.08
N TRP A 140 -2.14 -0.60 11.45
CA TRP A 140 -1.79 -1.09 10.12
C TRP A 140 -1.30 -2.54 10.16
N GLY A 141 -0.54 -2.90 11.19
CA GLY A 141 -0.11 -4.28 11.43
C GLY A 141 -1.31 -5.21 11.63
N TRP A 142 -2.25 -4.83 12.49
CA TRP A 142 -3.52 -5.54 12.67
C TRP A 142 -4.24 -5.73 11.34
N TYR A 143 -4.44 -4.66 10.56
CA TYR A 143 -5.11 -4.74 9.27
C TYR A 143 -4.47 -5.74 8.29
N THR A 144 -3.15 -5.86 8.30
CA THR A 144 -2.44 -6.75 7.38
C THR A 144 -2.51 -8.23 7.79
N GLN A 145 -2.77 -8.50 9.06
CA GLN A 145 -2.72 -9.84 9.66
C GLN A 145 -4.10 -10.39 10.04
N GLU A 146 -5.09 -9.53 10.16
CA GLU A 146 -6.45 -9.91 10.54
C GLU A 146 -7.23 -10.49 9.35
N SER A 147 -8.11 -11.44 9.67
CA SER A 147 -9.04 -12.05 8.70
C SER A 147 -10.24 -11.13 8.51
N LEU A 148 -10.28 -10.38 7.40
CA LEU A 148 -11.23 -9.29 7.18
C LEU A 148 -12.17 -9.53 5.98
N PRO A 149 -13.47 -9.05 6.07
CA PRO A 149 -14.08 -8.43 7.24
C PRO A 149 -14.14 -9.40 8.40
N SER A 150 -14.12 -8.91 9.64
CA SER A 150 -14.05 -9.76 10.82
C SER A 150 -15.30 -10.64 10.99
N ALA A 151 -15.18 -11.72 11.76
CA ALA A 151 -16.32 -12.53 12.17
C ALA A 151 -17.37 -11.69 12.92
N THR A 152 -16.92 -10.70 13.71
CA THR A 152 -17.79 -9.73 14.37
C THR A 152 -18.61 -8.93 13.35
N ALA A 153 -17.99 -8.42 12.29
CA ALA A 153 -18.69 -7.67 11.25
C ALA A 153 -19.74 -8.55 10.51
N ASN A 154 -19.41 -9.80 10.22
CA ASN A 154 -20.36 -10.77 9.67
C ASN A 154 -21.52 -11.03 10.64
N SER A 155 -21.23 -11.18 11.92
CA SER A 155 -22.26 -11.35 12.97
C SER A 155 -23.17 -10.13 13.10
N PHE A 156 -22.63 -8.91 12.95
CA PHE A 156 -23.43 -7.68 12.98
C PHE A 156 -24.45 -7.65 11.82
N ALA A 157 -24.03 -8.03 10.62
CA ALA A 157 -24.94 -8.11 9.49
C ALA A 157 -26.02 -9.20 9.70
N ALA A 158 -25.64 -10.41 10.08
CA ALA A 158 -26.55 -11.52 10.31
C ALA A 158 -27.58 -11.24 11.41
N ASN A 159 -27.25 -10.39 12.39
CA ASN A 159 -28.14 -10.01 13.50
C ASN A 159 -28.80 -8.64 13.30
N ASN A 160 -28.82 -8.10 12.09
CA ASN A 160 -29.44 -6.81 11.74
C ASN A 160 -28.99 -5.64 12.63
N LYS A 161 -27.71 -5.61 13.03
CA LYS A 161 -27.14 -4.55 13.86
C LYS A 161 -26.67 -3.33 13.07
N TYR A 162 -26.46 -3.47 11.77
CA TYR A 162 -26.14 -2.35 10.89
C TYR A 162 -27.40 -1.55 10.52
N LEU A 163 -27.23 -0.26 10.22
CA LEU A 163 -28.30 0.66 9.83
C LEU A 163 -28.63 0.62 8.35
N VAL A 164 -27.77 0.02 7.53
CA VAL A 164 -27.94 -0.12 6.08
C VAL A 164 -27.80 -1.59 5.72
N HIS A 165 -28.78 -2.10 4.96
CA HIS A 165 -28.92 -3.51 4.60
C HIS A 165 -28.82 -3.69 3.09
N GLN A 166 -27.65 -3.42 2.51
CA GLN A 166 -27.40 -3.65 1.08
C GLN A 166 -27.07 -5.11 0.78
N PHE A 167 -26.46 -5.79 1.75
CA PHE A 167 -26.16 -7.22 1.71
C PHE A 167 -25.95 -7.74 3.15
N ASP A 168 -26.84 -8.58 3.64
CA ASP A 168 -26.82 -9.11 5.02
C ASP A 168 -26.20 -10.52 5.12
N GLY A 169 -25.84 -11.12 3.97
CA GLY A 169 -25.21 -12.44 3.92
C GLY A 169 -23.80 -12.47 4.52
N GLU A 170 -23.34 -13.67 4.84
CA GLU A 170 -21.96 -13.88 5.25
C GLU A 170 -20.99 -13.57 4.11
N LEU A 171 -19.93 -12.86 4.42
CA LEU A 171 -18.86 -12.53 3.49
C LEU A 171 -17.61 -13.36 3.78
N ALA A 172 -16.92 -13.79 2.72
CA ALA A 172 -15.61 -14.42 2.83
C ALA A 172 -14.64 -13.53 3.61
N GLN A 173 -13.77 -14.14 4.38
CA GLN A 173 -12.74 -13.45 5.16
C GLN A 173 -11.37 -13.72 4.54
N THR A 174 -10.54 -12.69 4.45
CA THR A 174 -9.18 -12.81 3.88
C THR A 174 -8.17 -12.00 4.68
N ILE A 175 -6.96 -12.52 4.78
CA ILE A 175 -5.80 -11.81 5.32
C ILE A 175 -5.09 -11.12 4.15
N SER A 176 -4.99 -9.79 4.19
CA SER A 176 -4.44 -9.03 3.05
C SER A 176 -2.92 -9.11 2.90
N GLY A 177 -2.20 -9.35 3.99
CA GLY A 177 -0.73 -9.29 4.04
C GLY A 177 -0.14 -7.93 3.64
N SER A 178 -0.99 -6.94 3.33
CA SER A 178 -0.58 -5.66 2.79
C SER A 178 -1.54 -4.54 3.20
N PRO A 179 -1.07 -3.33 3.52
CA PRO A 179 -1.91 -2.17 3.79
C PRO A 179 -2.50 -1.55 2.52
N LEU A 180 -2.16 -2.06 1.33
CA LEU A 180 -2.59 -1.51 0.05
C LEU A 180 -4.02 -1.92 -0.29
N CYS A 181 -4.82 -0.96 -0.74
CA CYS A 181 -6.22 -1.17 -1.11
C CYS A 181 -6.36 -2.20 -2.24
N HIS A 182 -5.55 -2.09 -3.32
CA HIS A 182 -5.65 -3.03 -4.44
C HIS A 182 -5.31 -4.46 -4.02
N ALA A 183 -4.30 -4.68 -3.18
CA ALA A 183 -3.92 -6.00 -2.68
C ALA A 183 -5.08 -6.62 -1.88
N SER A 184 -5.61 -5.86 -0.92
CA SER A 184 -6.71 -6.29 -0.06
C SER A 184 -8.01 -6.57 -0.83
N VAL A 185 -8.35 -5.72 -1.81
CA VAL A 185 -9.56 -5.90 -2.63
C VAL A 185 -9.40 -7.05 -3.62
N SER A 186 -8.28 -7.14 -4.34
CA SER A 186 -8.09 -8.18 -5.35
C SER A 186 -8.03 -9.58 -4.75
N GLN A 187 -7.34 -9.75 -3.63
CA GLN A 187 -7.30 -11.04 -2.91
C GLN A 187 -8.70 -11.45 -2.44
N TRP A 188 -9.45 -10.50 -1.87
CA TRP A 188 -10.81 -10.80 -1.43
C TRP A 188 -11.72 -11.14 -2.63
N CYS A 189 -11.68 -10.36 -3.71
CA CYS A 189 -12.46 -10.64 -4.92
C CYS A 189 -12.15 -12.02 -5.49
N PHE A 190 -10.88 -12.40 -5.50
CA PHE A 190 -10.47 -13.74 -5.92
C PHE A 190 -11.00 -14.83 -5.00
N ALA A 191 -10.85 -14.70 -3.70
CA ALA A 191 -11.32 -15.67 -2.71
C ALA A 191 -12.85 -15.81 -2.72
N ALA A 192 -13.56 -14.68 -2.81
CA ALA A 192 -15.02 -14.65 -2.82
C ALA A 192 -15.65 -14.95 -4.21
N GLN A 193 -14.83 -15.09 -5.26
CA GLN A 193 -15.28 -15.23 -6.66
C GLN A 193 -16.25 -14.11 -7.07
N LYS A 194 -15.92 -12.86 -6.71
CA LYS A 194 -16.71 -11.66 -6.96
C LYS A 194 -15.92 -10.64 -7.77
N LYS A 195 -16.65 -9.79 -8.51
CA LYS A 195 -16.08 -8.67 -9.23
C LYS A 195 -15.97 -7.43 -8.36
N VAL A 196 -15.08 -6.51 -8.74
CA VAL A 196 -14.90 -5.24 -8.02
C VAL A 196 -16.16 -4.37 -7.97
N GLY A 197 -17.07 -4.51 -8.95
CA GLY A 197 -18.35 -3.81 -9.02
C GLY A 197 -19.49 -4.42 -8.23
N ASP A 198 -19.35 -5.67 -7.76
CA ASP A 198 -20.42 -6.40 -7.09
C ASP A 198 -20.77 -5.79 -5.73
N ILE A 199 -22.03 -5.96 -5.32
CA ILE A 199 -22.55 -5.39 -4.08
C ILE A 199 -21.82 -5.98 -2.87
N GLU A 200 -21.49 -7.26 -2.91
CA GLU A 200 -20.76 -7.94 -1.84
C GLU A 200 -19.36 -7.36 -1.63
N ARG A 201 -18.68 -6.96 -2.72
CA ARG A 201 -17.39 -6.26 -2.58
C ARG A 201 -17.56 -4.89 -1.94
N ARG A 202 -18.61 -4.16 -2.27
CA ARG A 202 -18.91 -2.87 -1.64
C ARG A 202 -19.24 -3.06 -0.18
N GLU A 203 -20.10 -4.04 0.15
CA GLU A 203 -20.45 -4.39 1.54
C GLU A 203 -19.21 -4.84 2.33
N ARG A 204 -18.32 -5.63 1.73
CA ARG A 204 -17.03 -5.98 2.35
C ARG A 204 -16.26 -4.74 2.79
N CYS A 205 -16.20 -3.72 1.96
CA CYS A 205 -15.50 -2.49 2.30
C CYS A 205 -16.24 -1.65 3.37
N ALA A 206 -17.58 -1.71 3.40
CA ALA A 206 -18.37 -1.08 4.44
C ALA A 206 -18.14 -1.74 5.81
N ARG A 207 -18.17 -3.09 5.87
CA ARG A 207 -17.85 -3.86 7.08
C ARG A 207 -16.42 -3.61 7.54
N LEU A 208 -15.48 -3.56 6.60
CA LEU A 208 -14.09 -3.24 6.89
C LEU A 208 -13.93 -1.81 7.45
N ALA A 209 -14.73 -0.85 6.99
CA ALA A 209 -14.74 0.49 7.59
C ALA A 209 -15.20 0.42 9.05
N GLY A 210 -16.24 -0.36 9.34
CA GLY A 210 -16.69 -0.64 10.71
C GLY A 210 -15.59 -1.27 11.57
N ASP A 211 -14.98 -2.34 11.08
CA ASP A 211 -13.89 -3.04 11.78
C ASP A 211 -12.72 -2.12 12.11
N THR A 212 -12.30 -1.32 11.13
CA THR A 212 -11.16 -0.42 11.30
C THR A 212 -11.48 0.74 12.25
N ALA A 213 -12.72 1.26 12.22
CA ALA A 213 -13.15 2.30 13.14
C ALA A 213 -13.19 1.79 14.59
N ALA A 214 -13.76 0.59 14.79
CA ALA A 214 -13.77 -0.07 16.10
C ALA A 214 -12.34 -0.31 16.61
N LYS A 215 -11.47 -0.88 15.79
CA LYS A 215 -10.06 -1.10 16.15
C LYS A 215 -9.32 0.18 16.50
N THR A 216 -9.56 1.26 15.75
CA THR A 216 -8.97 2.59 16.05
C THR A 216 -9.41 3.07 17.44
N VAL A 217 -10.68 2.92 17.76
CA VAL A 217 -11.24 3.29 19.08
C VAL A 217 -10.70 2.41 20.20
N GLU A 218 -10.58 1.10 20.00
CA GLU A 218 -9.96 0.18 20.97
C GLU A 218 -8.52 0.62 21.31
N LEU A 219 -7.72 0.91 20.30
CA LEU A 219 -6.33 1.37 20.49
C LEU A 219 -6.26 2.71 21.23
N LEU A 220 -7.13 3.65 20.88
CA LEU A 220 -7.18 4.95 21.55
C LEU A 220 -7.70 4.84 22.99
N ASN A 221 -8.75 4.04 23.23
CA ASN A 221 -9.24 3.78 24.58
C ASN A 221 -8.13 3.20 25.47
N ALA A 222 -7.37 2.20 24.96
CA ALA A 222 -6.26 1.62 25.68
C ALA A 222 -5.15 2.63 25.94
N TYR A 223 -4.81 3.47 24.95
CA TYR A 223 -3.80 4.51 25.08
C TYR A 223 -4.16 5.53 26.18
N PHE A 224 -5.38 6.07 26.14
CA PHE A 224 -5.81 7.07 27.13
C PHE A 224 -6.10 6.46 28.51
N ALA A 225 -6.32 5.15 28.59
CA ALA A 225 -6.38 4.41 29.86
C ALA A 225 -4.99 3.99 30.38
N ASN A 226 -3.89 4.31 29.68
CA ASN A 226 -2.54 3.87 29.99
C ASN A 226 -2.35 2.34 30.03
N THR A 227 -3.13 1.61 29.22
CA THR A 227 -3.05 0.15 29.09
C THR A 227 -2.54 -0.30 27.71
N PHE A 228 -2.30 0.64 26.80
CA PHE A 228 -1.78 0.35 25.46
C PHE A 228 -0.36 -0.22 25.54
N SER A 229 -0.15 -1.34 24.86
CA SER A 229 1.16 -1.92 24.59
C SER A 229 1.26 -2.25 23.11
N ALA A 230 2.30 -1.75 22.45
CA ALA A 230 2.54 -2.07 21.05
C ALA A 230 2.98 -3.54 20.92
N THR A 231 2.28 -4.31 20.10
CA THR A 231 2.54 -5.74 19.86
C THR A 231 2.97 -6.02 18.42
N PHE A 232 2.70 -5.09 17.51
CA PHE A 232 3.09 -5.25 16.11
C PHE A 232 4.60 -5.35 15.95
N VAL A 233 5.02 -6.40 15.27
CA VAL A 233 6.42 -6.63 14.89
C VAL A 233 6.50 -6.71 13.38
N THR A 234 7.42 -5.98 12.78
CA THR A 234 7.70 -6.08 11.34
C THR A 234 7.88 -7.55 10.94
N PRO A 235 7.21 -8.04 9.91
CA PRO A 235 7.32 -9.44 9.45
C PRO A 235 8.77 -9.85 9.20
N ASP A 236 9.12 -11.09 9.48
CA ASP A 236 10.51 -11.57 9.35
C ASP A 236 11.00 -11.52 7.90
N ASN A 237 10.12 -11.74 6.93
CA ASN A 237 10.43 -11.54 5.51
C ASN A 237 10.86 -10.10 5.21
N ALA A 238 10.13 -9.13 5.75
CA ALA A 238 10.49 -7.72 5.59
C ALA A 238 11.81 -7.39 6.29
N LYS A 239 12.04 -7.91 7.51
CA LYS A 239 13.32 -7.75 8.21
C LYS A 239 14.49 -8.32 7.42
N ALA A 240 14.31 -9.53 6.84
CA ALA A 240 15.33 -10.16 6.01
C ALA A 240 15.67 -9.28 4.79
N CYS A 241 14.66 -8.78 4.07
CA CYS A 241 14.87 -7.87 2.94
C CYS A 241 15.56 -6.57 3.37
N LEU A 242 15.13 -5.98 4.50
CA LEU A 242 15.68 -4.73 5.03
C LEU A 242 17.12 -4.89 5.55
N GLY A 243 17.60 -6.11 5.81
CA GLY A 243 19.00 -6.38 6.12
C GLY A 243 19.95 -5.91 5.02
N CYS A 244 19.55 -6.04 3.75
CA CYS A 244 20.30 -5.57 2.59
C CYS A 244 19.71 -4.27 2.00
N HIS A 245 18.38 -4.12 1.98
CA HIS A 245 17.68 -2.97 1.41
C HIS A 245 17.28 -1.91 2.46
N GLY A 246 17.87 -1.99 3.64
CA GLY A 246 17.73 -0.99 4.70
C GLY A 246 18.65 0.23 4.50
N SER A 247 18.90 0.97 5.56
CA SER A 247 19.55 2.29 5.52
C SER A 247 21.00 2.33 5.02
N THR A 248 21.64 1.17 4.82
CA THR A 248 23.06 1.07 4.43
C THR A 248 23.30 0.88 2.94
N ALA A 249 22.29 0.55 2.15
CA ALA A 249 22.40 0.33 0.71
C ALA A 249 21.88 1.54 -0.09
N LEU A 250 22.35 1.72 -1.34
CA LEU A 250 21.91 2.85 -2.19
C LEU A 250 20.47 2.75 -2.67
N ASN A 251 19.90 1.55 -2.74
CA ASN A 251 18.52 1.28 -3.13
C ASN A 251 17.63 0.98 -1.90
N THR A 252 17.81 1.77 -0.86
CA THR A 252 17.09 1.62 0.40
C THR A 252 15.60 1.93 0.26
N VAL A 253 14.78 1.26 1.07
CA VAL A 253 13.35 1.51 1.17
C VAL A 253 12.95 1.73 2.63
N MET A 254 11.94 2.57 2.84
CA MET A 254 11.27 2.73 4.13
C MET A 254 9.97 1.93 4.09
N THR A 255 9.94 0.75 4.72
CA THR A 255 8.75 -0.09 4.76
C THR A 255 8.71 -0.95 6.01
N GLN A 256 7.50 -1.31 6.42
CA GLN A 256 7.21 -2.39 7.37
C GLN A 256 6.34 -3.48 6.70
N MET A 257 6.10 -3.34 5.40
CA MET A 257 5.34 -4.33 4.62
C MET A 257 6.21 -5.53 4.30
N ASP A 258 5.58 -6.71 4.18
CA ASP A 258 6.20 -7.85 3.53
C ASP A 258 6.43 -7.53 2.05
N CYS A 259 7.66 -7.73 1.59
CA CYS A 259 8.05 -7.45 0.20
C CYS A 259 7.63 -8.59 -0.74
N GLN A 260 7.58 -9.82 -0.25
CA GLN A 260 7.38 -11.02 -1.07
C GLN A 260 6.03 -11.11 -1.80
N PRO A 261 4.89 -10.66 -1.24
CA PRO A 261 3.61 -10.69 -1.96
C PRO A 261 3.59 -9.90 -3.28
N CYS A 262 4.45 -8.87 -3.39
CA CYS A 262 4.54 -8.02 -4.58
C CYS A 262 5.77 -8.34 -5.45
N HIS A 263 6.90 -8.67 -4.83
CA HIS A 263 8.17 -8.88 -5.53
C HIS A 263 8.54 -10.37 -5.70
N GLY A 264 7.78 -11.29 -5.07
CA GLY A 264 8.21 -12.66 -4.92
C GLY A 264 9.48 -12.73 -4.05
N ASP A 265 10.31 -13.73 -4.27
CA ASP A 265 11.67 -13.74 -3.76
C ASP A 265 12.63 -13.44 -4.92
N PRO A 266 13.09 -12.19 -5.09
CA PRO A 266 13.95 -11.82 -6.20
C PRO A 266 15.34 -12.50 -6.12
N HIS A 267 15.68 -13.07 -4.95
CA HIS A 267 16.92 -13.80 -4.70
C HIS A 267 16.74 -15.32 -4.82
N LYS A 268 15.50 -15.83 -4.87
CA LYS A 268 15.29 -17.22 -5.30
C LYS A 268 15.64 -17.29 -6.78
N SER A 269 16.77 -17.95 -7.05
CA SER A 269 17.11 -18.31 -8.40
C SER A 269 15.89 -18.94 -9.07
N THR A 270 15.65 -18.54 -10.30
CA THR A 270 14.73 -19.24 -11.20
C THR A 270 14.96 -20.74 -11.04
N LYS A 271 13.89 -21.50 -10.89
CA LYS A 271 13.98 -22.96 -10.63
C LYS A 271 14.99 -23.60 -11.58
N VAL A 272 16.22 -23.75 -11.10
CA VAL A 272 17.20 -24.59 -11.77
C VAL A 272 16.92 -26.02 -11.33
N VAL A 273 16.53 -26.86 -12.28
CA VAL A 273 16.17 -28.24 -12.02
C VAL A 273 17.29 -29.11 -12.58
N PRO A 274 17.85 -30.03 -11.78
CA PRO A 274 18.74 -31.05 -12.33
C PRO A 274 18.02 -31.90 -13.39
N GLU A 275 18.66 -32.08 -14.53
CA GLU A 275 18.16 -33.01 -15.55
C GLU A 275 18.78 -34.40 -15.36
N ALA A 276 17.98 -35.43 -15.62
CA ALA A 276 18.48 -36.80 -15.56
C ALA A 276 19.55 -37.02 -16.65
N GLY A 277 20.75 -37.44 -16.24
CA GLY A 277 21.86 -37.73 -17.13
C GLY A 277 23.13 -38.02 -16.38
N GLY A 278 24.11 -38.62 -17.05
CA GLY A 278 25.46 -38.82 -16.49
C GLY A 278 26.24 -37.51 -16.36
N THR A 279 27.40 -37.56 -15.70
CA THR A 279 28.30 -36.40 -15.58
C THR A 279 28.76 -35.93 -16.96
N PRO A 280 28.51 -34.68 -17.34
CA PRO A 280 28.93 -34.13 -18.63
C PRO A 280 30.47 -34.10 -18.75
N SER A 281 30.98 -34.23 -19.96
CA SER A 281 32.41 -34.17 -20.21
C SER A 281 32.95 -32.75 -20.43
N GLN A 282 32.04 -31.74 -20.62
CA GLN A 282 32.42 -30.36 -20.88
C GLN A 282 31.37 -29.36 -20.41
N TYR A 283 31.79 -28.13 -20.20
CA TYR A 283 30.85 -27.01 -20.01
C TYR A 283 30.05 -26.78 -21.30
N LEU A 284 28.77 -26.50 -21.16
CA LEU A 284 27.90 -26.21 -22.31
C LEU A 284 26.74 -25.33 -21.88
N LEU A 285 26.42 -24.31 -22.66
CA LEU A 285 25.16 -23.59 -22.61
C LEU A 285 24.40 -23.91 -23.90
N LYS A 286 23.33 -24.69 -23.80
CA LYS A 286 22.52 -25.06 -24.96
C LYS A 286 21.63 -23.89 -25.40
N GLN A 287 21.27 -23.86 -26.69
CA GLN A 287 20.27 -22.95 -27.20
C GLN A 287 18.96 -23.11 -26.39
N ASN A 288 18.36 -21.99 -26.02
CA ASN A 288 17.08 -22.01 -25.29
C ASN A 288 15.97 -22.63 -26.14
N TYR A 289 15.03 -23.30 -25.48
CA TYR A 289 13.87 -23.89 -26.12
C TYR A 289 12.59 -23.64 -25.30
N PRO A 290 11.50 -23.18 -25.98
CA PRO A 290 11.42 -22.77 -27.38
C PRO A 290 12.23 -21.51 -27.71
N ASN A 291 12.59 -21.31 -28.99
CA ASN A 291 13.19 -20.09 -29.51
C ASN A 291 12.77 -19.92 -31.00
N PRO A 292 11.94 -18.93 -31.40
CA PRO A 292 11.37 -17.88 -30.54
C PRO A 292 10.47 -18.41 -29.41
N PHE A 293 10.26 -17.62 -28.34
CA PHE A 293 9.46 -18.02 -27.18
C PHE A 293 8.45 -16.96 -26.76
N ASN A 294 7.37 -17.40 -26.07
CA ASN A 294 6.29 -16.55 -25.56
C ASN A 294 5.64 -17.20 -24.32
N PRO A 295 5.62 -16.60 -23.14
CA PRO A 295 6.65 -15.66 -22.67
C PRO A 295 7.85 -16.40 -22.06
N SER A 296 7.79 -17.75 -21.93
CA SER A 296 8.73 -18.55 -21.16
C SER A 296 9.62 -19.44 -22.06
N THR A 297 10.87 -19.63 -21.65
CA THR A 297 11.84 -20.50 -22.30
C THR A 297 12.76 -21.18 -21.29
N LYS A 298 13.24 -22.38 -21.64
CA LYS A 298 14.24 -23.12 -20.86
C LYS A 298 15.63 -22.94 -21.44
N ILE A 299 16.62 -22.77 -20.57
CA ILE A 299 18.03 -22.62 -20.88
C ILE A 299 18.77 -23.74 -20.17
N ASN A 300 19.27 -24.71 -20.93
CA ASN A 300 19.97 -25.85 -20.37
C ASN A 300 21.48 -25.60 -20.37
N PHE A 301 22.14 -25.97 -19.27
CA PHE A 301 23.59 -25.87 -19.15
C PHE A 301 24.18 -27.10 -18.47
N SER A 302 25.44 -27.38 -18.75
CA SER A 302 26.14 -28.56 -18.27
C SER A 302 27.48 -28.21 -17.63
N LEU A 303 27.82 -28.87 -16.54
CA LEU A 303 29.03 -28.68 -15.75
C LEU A 303 29.77 -29.99 -15.62
N PRO A 304 31.05 -30.10 -16.09
CA PRO A 304 31.83 -31.32 -15.95
C PRO A 304 32.38 -31.52 -14.53
N ALA A 305 32.43 -30.49 -13.74
CA ALA A 305 32.86 -30.47 -12.34
C ALA A 305 32.03 -29.49 -11.54
N SER A 306 32.09 -29.58 -10.21
CA SER A 306 31.44 -28.60 -9.33
C SER A 306 32.05 -27.21 -9.55
N ASP A 307 31.22 -26.21 -9.76
CA ASP A 307 31.65 -24.83 -10.03
C ASP A 307 30.59 -23.81 -9.53
N LYS A 308 31.02 -22.57 -9.38
CA LYS A 308 30.12 -21.43 -9.17
C LYS A 308 29.58 -20.97 -10.52
N VAL A 309 28.26 -20.83 -10.60
CA VAL A 309 27.54 -20.51 -11.82
C VAL A 309 26.82 -19.17 -11.68
N GLN A 310 26.95 -18.34 -12.71
CA GLN A 310 26.07 -17.19 -12.91
C GLN A 310 25.44 -17.27 -14.31
N ILE A 311 24.13 -17.04 -14.40
CA ILE A 311 23.41 -16.92 -15.69
C ILE A 311 22.68 -15.59 -15.71
N VAL A 312 22.97 -14.77 -16.71
CA VAL A 312 22.45 -13.42 -16.82
C VAL A 312 21.86 -13.17 -18.20
N ILE A 313 20.74 -12.47 -18.24
CA ILE A 313 20.04 -12.05 -19.47
C ILE A 313 20.34 -10.58 -19.74
N TYR A 314 20.74 -10.28 -20.97
CA TYR A 314 21.00 -8.91 -21.45
C TYR A 314 20.11 -8.57 -22.65
N ASP A 315 19.81 -7.28 -22.84
CA ASP A 315 19.23 -6.76 -24.08
C ASP A 315 20.32 -6.55 -25.14
N VAL A 316 19.92 -6.13 -26.35
CA VAL A 316 20.83 -5.87 -27.48
C VAL A 316 21.85 -4.73 -27.22
N ARG A 317 21.61 -3.91 -26.21
CA ARG A 317 22.51 -2.81 -25.82
C ARG A 317 23.45 -3.22 -24.70
N GLY A 318 23.40 -4.48 -24.27
CA GLY A 318 24.18 -5.00 -23.14
C GLY A 318 23.63 -4.60 -21.76
N LYS A 319 22.42 -4.04 -21.70
CA LYS A 319 21.78 -3.73 -20.43
C LYS A 319 21.33 -5.04 -19.75
N LEU A 320 21.65 -5.19 -18.46
CA LEU A 320 21.17 -6.28 -17.62
C LEU A 320 19.62 -6.23 -17.54
N ILE A 321 18.99 -7.35 -17.86
CA ILE A 321 17.54 -7.55 -17.77
C ILE A 321 17.20 -8.44 -16.59
N LYS A 322 17.82 -9.63 -16.50
CA LYS A 322 17.53 -10.62 -15.45
C LYS A 322 18.80 -11.38 -15.07
N THR A 323 18.98 -11.57 -13.76
CA THR A 323 19.90 -12.58 -13.24
C THR A 323 19.09 -13.83 -12.95
N LEU A 324 19.37 -14.92 -13.66
CA LEU A 324 18.70 -16.20 -13.47
C LEU A 324 19.38 -17.07 -12.41
N VAL A 325 20.70 -17.01 -12.34
CA VAL A 325 21.55 -17.66 -11.34
C VAL A 325 22.62 -16.68 -10.94
N ASP A 326 22.86 -16.50 -9.65
CA ASP A 326 23.78 -15.50 -9.15
C ASP A 326 24.93 -16.10 -8.32
N TYR A 327 25.98 -16.57 -9.01
CA TYR A 327 27.18 -17.17 -8.41
C TYR A 327 26.91 -18.29 -7.39
N GLU A 328 25.93 -19.13 -7.68
CA GLU A 328 25.57 -20.27 -6.84
C GLU A 328 26.45 -21.49 -7.10
N ASP A 329 26.68 -22.29 -6.08
CA ASP A 329 27.46 -23.53 -6.17
C ASP A 329 26.60 -24.66 -6.74
N TYR A 330 27.06 -25.26 -7.84
CA TYR A 330 26.44 -26.43 -8.47
C TYR A 330 27.43 -27.58 -8.54
N ASN A 331 26.95 -28.81 -8.32
CA ASN A 331 27.73 -30.03 -8.56
C ASN A 331 27.90 -30.31 -10.06
N ALA A 332 28.79 -31.20 -10.42
CA ALA A 332 28.86 -31.73 -11.79
C ALA A 332 27.49 -32.28 -12.21
N GLY A 333 27.00 -31.91 -13.39
CA GLY A 333 25.67 -32.31 -13.87
C GLY A 333 25.12 -31.45 -14.99
N THR A 334 23.92 -31.80 -15.45
CA THR A 334 23.12 -30.99 -16.39
C THR A 334 21.96 -30.38 -15.68
N TYR A 335 21.66 -29.12 -16.01
CA TYR A 335 20.67 -28.29 -15.34
C TYR A 335 19.83 -27.49 -16.34
N SER A 336 18.61 -27.17 -15.96
CA SER A 336 17.70 -26.34 -16.74
C SER A 336 17.27 -25.11 -15.93
N ALA A 337 17.54 -23.93 -16.44
CA ALA A 337 17.05 -22.65 -15.90
C ALA A 337 15.89 -22.16 -16.76
N THR A 338 14.85 -21.59 -16.17
CA THR A 338 13.70 -21.05 -16.90
C THR A 338 13.70 -19.53 -16.83
N TRP A 339 13.54 -18.86 -17.97
CA TRP A 339 13.24 -17.43 -18.04
C TRP A 339 11.81 -17.24 -18.54
N ASP A 340 11.02 -16.50 -17.77
CA ASP A 340 9.60 -16.19 -18.01
C ASP A 340 9.36 -14.85 -18.73
N GLY A 341 10.41 -14.26 -19.30
CA GLY A 341 10.30 -13.00 -20.05
C GLY A 341 10.08 -11.77 -19.18
N VAL A 342 10.43 -11.82 -17.88
CA VAL A 342 10.41 -10.66 -16.99
C VAL A 342 11.81 -10.22 -16.57
N ASP A 343 11.96 -8.95 -16.22
CA ASP A 343 13.20 -8.39 -15.68
C ASP A 343 13.37 -8.70 -14.17
N ASN A 344 14.43 -8.20 -13.55
CA ASN A 344 14.69 -8.38 -12.12
C ASN A 344 13.61 -7.75 -11.22
N PHE A 345 12.77 -6.88 -11.77
CA PHE A 345 11.71 -6.17 -11.05
C PHE A 345 10.32 -6.75 -11.34
N GLY A 346 10.24 -7.90 -12.03
CA GLY A 346 8.97 -8.54 -12.40
C GLY A 346 8.27 -7.87 -13.59
N LYS A 347 8.86 -6.86 -14.21
CA LYS A 347 8.28 -6.20 -15.39
C LYS A 347 8.55 -7.02 -16.64
N HIS A 348 7.50 -7.24 -17.45
CA HIS A 348 7.64 -7.93 -18.72
C HIS A 348 8.62 -7.22 -19.67
N ALA A 349 9.59 -7.99 -20.16
CA ALA A 349 10.50 -7.57 -21.21
C ALA A 349 9.76 -7.37 -22.54
N ALA A 350 10.16 -6.42 -23.36
CA ALA A 350 9.55 -6.19 -24.69
C ALA A 350 9.90 -7.33 -25.65
N SER A 351 9.04 -7.53 -26.70
CA SER A 351 9.43 -8.41 -27.82
C SER A 351 10.76 -7.96 -28.40
N GLY A 352 11.67 -8.88 -28.71
CA GLY A 352 12.98 -8.55 -29.21
C GLY A 352 14.04 -9.61 -28.99
N VAL A 353 15.27 -9.25 -29.30
CA VAL A 353 16.46 -10.11 -29.13
C VAL A 353 17.06 -9.87 -27.76
N TYR A 354 17.40 -10.98 -27.10
CA TYR A 354 18.07 -11.04 -25.81
C TYR A 354 19.25 -12.01 -25.87
N PHE A 355 20.17 -11.87 -24.94
CA PHE A 355 21.33 -12.75 -24.80
C PHE A 355 21.37 -13.34 -23.40
N ALA A 356 21.40 -14.68 -23.31
CA ALA A 356 21.72 -15.36 -22.06
C ALA A 356 23.20 -15.68 -22.03
N ARG A 357 23.86 -15.34 -20.93
CA ARG A 357 25.30 -15.58 -20.74
C ARG A 357 25.53 -16.37 -19.48
N LEU A 358 26.19 -17.51 -19.64
CA LEU A 358 26.70 -18.35 -18.58
C LEU A 358 28.13 -17.92 -18.22
N TYR A 359 28.37 -17.73 -16.94
CA TYR A 359 29.69 -17.54 -16.36
C TYR A 359 29.96 -18.64 -15.34
N THR A 360 31.15 -19.22 -15.40
CA THR A 360 31.74 -20.03 -14.35
C THR A 360 33.16 -19.55 -14.09
N LYS A 361 33.89 -20.17 -13.16
CA LYS A 361 35.28 -19.79 -12.86
C LYS A 361 36.18 -19.79 -14.11
N ASN A 362 36.00 -20.78 -14.99
CA ASN A 362 36.90 -21.04 -16.12
C ASN A 362 36.19 -21.04 -17.48
N TYR A 363 34.88 -20.75 -17.54
CA TYR A 363 34.11 -20.86 -18.77
C TYR A 363 33.08 -19.76 -18.89
N THR A 364 32.90 -19.27 -20.11
CA THR A 364 31.86 -18.30 -20.46
C THR A 364 31.29 -18.62 -21.83
N GLN A 365 29.97 -18.66 -21.92
CA GLN A 365 29.26 -18.85 -23.19
C GLN A 365 28.02 -17.96 -23.26
N THR A 366 27.68 -17.49 -24.46
CA THR A 366 26.50 -16.65 -24.71
C THR A 366 25.65 -17.29 -25.79
N ILE A 367 24.32 -17.28 -25.61
CA ILE A 367 23.35 -17.68 -26.62
C ILE A 367 22.39 -16.52 -26.92
N LYS A 368 21.88 -16.48 -28.16
CA LYS A 368 20.89 -15.49 -28.62
C LYS A 368 19.48 -16.07 -28.47
N MET A 369 18.55 -15.26 -27.95
CA MET A 369 17.16 -15.64 -27.71
C MET A 369 16.21 -14.64 -28.34
N ASN A 370 15.06 -15.07 -28.88
CA ASN A 370 14.05 -14.21 -29.48
C ASN A 370 12.75 -14.33 -28.67
N LEU A 371 12.38 -13.25 -27.96
CA LEU A 371 11.10 -13.11 -27.29
C LEU A 371 10.07 -12.53 -28.24
N VAL A 372 8.94 -13.20 -28.40
CA VAL A 372 7.76 -12.74 -29.18
C VAL A 372 6.56 -12.69 -28.25
N LYS A 373 5.77 -11.65 -28.36
CA LYS A 373 4.49 -11.51 -27.64
C LYS A 373 3.36 -11.49 -28.62
#